data_23719cd9989d4cc673dd1d3fe36ccc3f
#
_entry.id   23719cd9989d4cc673dd1d3fe36ccc3f
#
_cell.length_a   1.000
_cell.length_b   1.000
_cell.length_c   1.000
_cell.angle_alpha   90.00
_cell.angle_beta   90.00
_cell.angle_gamma   90.00
#
_symmetry.space_group_name_H-M   'P 1'
#
loop_
_entity.id
_entity.type
_entity.pdbx_description
1 polymer ?
#
loop_
_entity_poly.entity_id
_entity_poly.type
_entity_poly.pdbx_seq_one_letter_code
_entity_poly.pdbx_strand_id
1 'polypeptide(L)'
;MADVAVLAELRGIDEERLKPCADWVAAHADTHLPIVAEMDGHVVGAAWLLGVQRVPSNESLDRWYGDIQSAQVRSEYRNRGIVGALMAAILIEARTRGLLHVTVHSGRRAVDFYLCNGFSHHRQILLLEAAASPRPA
;
A
#
# COMPACT_ATOMS: atom_id res chain seq x y z
N MET A 1 -4.14 16.99 0.30
CA MET A 1 -4.04 15.76 -0.50
C MET A 1 -2.69 15.74 -1.21
N ALA A 2 -2.04 14.60 -1.25
CA ALA A 2 -0.75 14.49 -1.94
C ALA A 2 -0.93 14.67 -3.46
N ASP A 3 0.03 15.35 -4.06
CA ASP A 3 0.08 15.52 -5.50
C ASP A 3 0.30 14.17 -6.19
N VAL A 4 -0.55 13.83 -7.15
CA VAL A 4 -0.44 12.57 -7.90
C VAL A 4 0.90 12.49 -8.65
N ALA A 5 1.45 13.61 -9.12
CA ALA A 5 2.74 13.61 -9.78
C ALA A 5 3.86 13.07 -8.86
N VAL A 6 3.85 13.46 -7.59
CA VAL A 6 4.84 12.96 -6.61
C VAL A 6 4.62 11.48 -6.34
N LEU A 7 3.37 11.05 -6.19
CA LEU A 7 3.05 9.63 -5.98
C LEU A 7 3.50 8.78 -7.17
N ALA A 8 3.26 9.27 -8.38
CA ALA A 8 3.69 8.59 -9.60
C ALA A 8 5.22 8.50 -9.69
N GLU A 9 5.91 9.59 -9.37
CA GLU A 9 7.37 9.62 -9.35
C GLU A 9 7.94 8.56 -8.37
N LEU A 10 7.38 8.47 -7.17
CA LEU A 10 7.81 7.49 -6.17
C LEU A 10 7.62 6.05 -6.66
N ARG A 11 6.63 5.81 -7.52
CA ARG A 11 6.39 4.51 -8.15
C ARG A 11 7.27 4.25 -9.38
N GLY A 12 8.03 5.25 -9.84
CA GLY A 12 8.81 5.11 -11.05
C GLY A 12 7.99 5.20 -12.33
N ILE A 13 6.83 5.87 -12.27
CA ILE A 13 5.97 6.05 -13.44
C ILE A 13 6.49 7.21 -14.29
N ASP A 14 6.66 6.97 -15.59
CA ASP A 14 7.16 7.96 -16.52
C ASP A 14 6.17 9.12 -16.73
N GLU A 15 6.71 10.28 -17.06
CA GLU A 15 5.91 11.50 -17.27
C GLU A 15 4.80 11.31 -18.30
N GLU A 16 5.08 10.58 -19.38
CA GLU A 16 4.10 10.30 -20.44
C GLU A 16 2.91 9.48 -19.96
N ARG A 17 3.04 8.76 -18.84
CA ARG A 17 1.98 7.97 -18.22
C ARG A 17 1.31 8.70 -17.05
N LEU A 18 1.72 9.92 -16.76
CA LEU A 18 1.23 10.64 -15.59
C LEU A 18 -0.28 10.88 -15.68
N LYS A 19 -0.80 11.30 -16.82
CA LYS A 19 -2.24 11.57 -16.95
C LYS A 19 -3.08 10.28 -16.81
N PRO A 20 -2.77 9.16 -17.48
CA PRO A 20 -3.48 7.92 -17.23
C PRO A 20 -3.39 7.48 -15.76
N CYS A 21 -2.25 7.67 -15.12
CA CYS A 21 -2.07 7.37 -13.70
C CYS A 21 -2.99 8.22 -12.82
N ALA A 22 -3.04 9.53 -13.09
CA ALA A 22 -3.90 10.45 -12.34
C ALA A 22 -5.38 10.08 -12.50
N ASP A 23 -5.80 9.72 -13.71
CA ASP A 23 -7.16 9.29 -13.98
C ASP A 23 -7.49 7.99 -13.22
N TRP A 24 -6.54 7.06 -13.17
CA TRP A 24 -6.68 5.82 -12.43
C TRP A 24 -6.85 6.08 -10.92
N VAL A 25 -5.99 6.93 -10.36
CA VAL A 25 -6.03 7.28 -8.93
C VAL A 25 -7.38 7.90 -8.58
N ALA A 26 -7.87 8.82 -9.40
CA ALA A 26 -9.16 9.46 -9.18
C ALA A 26 -10.31 8.45 -9.23
N ALA A 27 -10.26 7.51 -10.18
CA ALA A 27 -11.28 6.49 -10.35
C ALA A 27 -11.29 5.46 -9.22
N HIS A 28 -10.20 5.32 -8.48
CA HIS A 28 -10.02 4.30 -7.44
C HIS A 28 -9.88 4.88 -6.03
N ALA A 29 -10.25 6.15 -5.85
CA ALA A 29 -10.09 6.85 -4.56
C ALA A 29 -10.87 6.19 -3.42
N ASP A 30 -11.95 5.47 -3.72
CA ASP A 30 -12.78 4.81 -2.70
C ASP A 30 -12.08 3.61 -2.07
N THR A 31 -11.18 2.96 -2.79
CA THR A 31 -10.54 1.71 -2.34
C THR A 31 -9.04 1.83 -2.15
N HIS A 32 -8.38 2.75 -2.84
CA HIS A 32 -6.92 2.90 -2.80
C HIS A 32 -6.54 4.21 -2.12
N LEU A 33 -5.94 4.09 -0.93
CA LEU A 33 -5.57 5.24 -0.11
C LEU A 33 -4.05 5.39 -0.09
N PRO A 34 -3.50 6.51 -0.61
CA PRO A 34 -2.09 6.80 -0.43
C PRO A 34 -1.86 7.41 0.95
N ILE A 35 -0.86 6.90 1.66
CA ILE A 35 -0.38 7.45 2.92
C ILE A 35 1.01 7.98 2.66
N VAL A 36 1.25 9.25 2.96
CA VAL A 36 2.51 9.90 2.63
C VAL A 36 3.29 10.30 3.87
N ALA A 37 4.60 10.31 3.75
CA ALA A 37 5.51 10.86 4.74
C ALA A 37 6.11 12.15 4.19
N GLU A 38 6.11 13.19 5.00
CA GLU A 38 6.69 14.48 4.65
C GLU A 38 7.84 14.81 5.60
N MET A 39 8.90 15.38 5.06
CA MET A 39 10.00 15.99 5.82
C MET A 39 10.40 17.28 5.15
N ASP A 40 10.59 18.32 5.96
CA ASP A 40 11.03 19.63 5.47
C ASP A 40 10.13 20.20 4.36
N GLY A 41 8.82 19.94 4.44
CA GLY A 41 7.86 20.41 3.47
C GLY A 41 7.79 19.59 2.17
N HIS A 42 8.50 18.48 2.10
CA HIS A 42 8.52 17.62 0.91
C HIS A 42 7.99 16.23 1.21
N VAL A 43 7.29 15.64 0.24
CA VAL A 43 6.90 14.23 0.32
C VAL A 43 8.15 13.37 0.03
N VAL A 44 8.55 12.59 1.01
CA VAL A 44 9.76 11.76 0.93
C VAL A 44 9.47 10.28 0.85
N GLY A 45 8.23 9.87 1.06
CA GLY A 45 7.81 8.49 0.97
C GLY A 45 6.30 8.35 0.89
N ALA A 46 5.86 7.19 0.45
CA ALA A 46 4.44 6.88 0.36
C ALA A 46 4.22 5.36 0.44
N ALA A 47 3.07 4.99 0.96
CA ALA A 47 2.57 3.62 0.92
C ALA A 47 1.11 3.65 0.49
N TRP A 48 0.68 2.64 -0.26
CA TRP A 48 -0.69 2.52 -0.71
C TRP A 48 -1.41 1.42 0.06
N LEU A 49 -2.54 1.77 0.65
CA LEU A 49 -3.42 0.82 1.33
C LEU A 49 -4.65 0.60 0.47
N LEU A 50 -4.83 -0.64 0.02
CA LEU A 50 -6.01 -1.07 -0.71
C LEU A 50 -7.01 -1.66 0.28
N GLY A 51 -8.26 -1.20 0.25
CA GLY A 51 -9.36 -1.85 0.94
C GLY A 51 -10.01 -2.88 0.03
N VAL A 52 -10.15 -4.11 0.51
CA VAL A 52 -10.76 -5.21 -0.24
C VAL A 52 -11.98 -5.70 0.51
N GLN A 53 -13.13 -5.66 -0.16
CA GLN A 53 -14.37 -6.15 0.43
C GLN A 53 -14.45 -7.67 0.31
N ARG A 54 -14.82 -8.32 1.40
CA ARG A 54 -15.01 -9.76 1.44
C ARG A 54 -16.48 -10.12 1.34
N VAL A 55 -16.73 -11.32 0.84
CA VAL A 55 -18.09 -11.87 0.80
C VAL A 55 -18.69 -11.86 2.22
N PRO A 56 -19.96 -11.45 2.38
CA PRO A 56 -20.61 -11.44 3.68
C PRO A 56 -20.60 -12.79 4.38
N SER A 57 -20.54 -12.77 5.70
CA SER A 57 -20.71 -13.96 6.53
C SER A 57 -21.83 -13.72 7.54
N ASN A 58 -22.24 -14.79 8.22
CA ASN A 58 -23.28 -14.65 9.24
C ASN A 58 -22.85 -13.75 10.41
N GLU A 59 -21.55 -13.60 10.63
CA GLU A 59 -21.01 -12.74 11.69
C GLU A 59 -21.01 -11.27 11.29
N SER A 60 -20.84 -10.97 10.00
CA SER A 60 -20.87 -9.61 9.49
C SER A 60 -21.17 -9.59 8.00
N LEU A 61 -22.03 -8.67 7.60
CA LEU A 61 -22.38 -8.44 6.20
C LEU A 61 -21.41 -7.49 5.50
N ASP A 62 -20.75 -6.64 6.25
CA ASP A 62 -19.81 -5.66 5.72
C ASP A 62 -18.40 -5.98 6.23
N ARG A 63 -17.63 -6.70 5.40
CA ARG A 63 -16.34 -7.24 5.78
C ARG A 63 -15.26 -6.74 4.83
N TRP A 64 -14.21 -6.16 5.40
CA TRP A 64 -13.09 -5.60 4.62
C TRP A 64 -11.76 -6.03 5.23
N TYR A 65 -10.76 -6.23 4.37
CA TYR A 65 -9.38 -6.30 4.80
C TYR A 65 -8.54 -5.32 3.99
N GLY A 66 -7.31 -5.08 4.41
CA GLY A 66 -6.38 -4.20 3.72
C GLY A 66 -5.24 -4.95 3.07
N ASP A 67 -4.69 -4.36 2.01
CA ASP A 67 -3.49 -4.86 1.36
C ASP A 67 -2.57 -3.71 1.03
N ILE A 68 -1.30 -3.84 1.40
CA ILE A 68 -0.30 -2.83 1.06
C ILE A 68 0.21 -3.14 -0.34
N GLN A 69 0.01 -2.18 -1.25
CA GLN A 69 0.34 -2.37 -2.67
C GLN A 69 1.70 -1.80 -3.05
N SER A 70 2.24 -0.93 -2.22
CA SER A 70 3.53 -0.29 -2.48
C SER A 70 3.97 0.46 -1.24
N ALA A 71 5.26 0.45 -0.96
CA ALA A 71 5.85 1.29 0.07
C ALA A 71 7.23 1.72 -0.40
N GLN A 72 7.43 3.02 -0.58
CA GLN A 72 8.66 3.57 -1.13
C GLN A 72 9.09 4.82 -0.38
N VAL A 73 10.40 4.98 -0.22
CA VAL A 73 11.02 6.15 0.38
C VAL A 73 12.14 6.62 -0.55
N ARG A 74 12.23 7.92 -0.76
CA ARG A 74 13.33 8.49 -1.55
C ARG A 74 14.68 8.06 -0.99
N SER A 75 15.64 7.77 -1.85
CA SER A 75 16.93 7.20 -1.46
C SER A 75 17.67 8.05 -0.42
N GLU A 76 17.57 9.39 -0.50
CA GLU A 76 18.21 10.32 0.43
C GLU A 76 17.67 10.23 1.84
N TYR A 77 16.46 9.66 2.00
CA TYR A 77 15.76 9.60 3.29
C TYR A 77 15.66 8.18 3.84
N ARG A 78 16.31 7.22 3.21
CA ARG A 78 16.32 5.83 3.70
C ARG A 78 17.06 5.71 5.03
N ASN A 79 16.74 4.67 5.79
CA ASN A 79 17.33 4.37 7.09
C ASN A 79 17.07 5.44 8.16
N ARG A 80 15.95 6.16 8.05
CA ARG A 80 15.52 7.17 9.02
C ARG A 80 14.20 6.81 9.70
N GLY A 81 13.76 5.57 9.62
CA GLY A 81 12.51 5.11 10.25
C GLY A 81 11.25 5.54 9.53
N ILE A 82 11.33 6.07 8.31
CA ILE A 82 10.17 6.60 7.58
C ILE A 82 9.20 5.49 7.20
N VAL A 83 9.70 4.34 6.73
CA VAL A 83 8.81 3.23 6.36
C VAL A 83 8.11 2.69 7.60
N GLY A 84 8.80 2.62 8.74
CA GLY A 84 8.17 2.26 10.02
C GLY A 84 7.04 3.21 10.39
N ALA A 85 7.23 4.52 10.20
CA ALA A 85 6.19 5.51 10.44
C ALA A 85 5.00 5.33 9.47
N LEU A 86 5.27 5.02 8.21
CA LEU A 86 4.21 4.70 7.23
C LEU A 86 3.41 3.48 7.67
N MET A 87 4.08 2.43 8.16
CA MET A 87 3.40 1.22 8.65
C MET A 87 2.55 1.51 9.88
N ALA A 88 3.04 2.35 10.79
CA ALA A 88 2.26 2.77 11.96
C ALA A 88 1.00 3.54 11.54
N ALA A 89 1.10 4.43 10.56
CA ALA A 89 -0.05 5.17 10.03
C ALA A 89 -1.05 4.24 9.35
N ILE A 90 -0.56 3.24 8.61
CA ILE A 90 -1.42 2.22 7.99
C ILE A 90 -2.20 1.44 9.05
N LEU A 91 -1.55 1.07 10.15
CA LEU A 91 -2.22 0.35 11.24
C LEU A 91 -3.35 1.19 11.84
N ILE A 92 -3.11 2.49 12.04
CA ILE A 92 -4.13 3.41 12.54
C ILE A 92 -5.30 3.47 11.56
N GLU A 93 -5.04 3.65 10.27
CA GLU A 93 -6.09 3.67 9.25
C GLU A 93 -6.88 2.36 9.20
N ALA A 94 -6.18 1.23 9.26
CA ALA A 94 -6.81 -0.08 9.24
C ALA A 94 -7.78 -0.23 10.42
N ARG A 95 -7.36 0.17 11.61
CA ARG A 95 -8.22 0.12 12.80
C ARG A 95 -9.41 1.08 12.70
N THR A 96 -9.16 2.29 12.24
CA THR A 96 -10.22 3.30 12.06
C THR A 96 -11.28 2.83 11.07
N ARG A 97 -10.88 2.15 10.02
CA ARG A 97 -11.78 1.63 8.98
C ARG A 97 -12.38 0.27 9.31
N GLY A 98 -11.99 -0.34 10.43
CA GLY A 98 -12.50 -1.66 10.83
C GLY A 98 -12.04 -2.79 9.93
N LEU A 99 -10.84 -2.68 9.34
CA LEU A 99 -10.30 -3.75 8.51
C LEU A 99 -9.93 -4.96 9.38
N LEU A 100 -10.25 -6.15 8.89
CA LEU A 100 -10.01 -7.39 9.63
C LEU A 100 -8.52 -7.65 9.85
N HIS A 101 -7.73 -7.39 8.83
CA HIS A 101 -6.26 -7.52 8.85
C HIS A 101 -5.67 -6.75 7.68
N VAL A 102 -4.35 -6.67 7.64
CA VAL A 102 -3.62 -6.06 6.51
C VAL A 102 -2.59 -7.07 6.03
N THR A 103 -2.59 -7.31 4.72
CA THR A 103 -1.60 -8.18 4.07
C THR A 103 -0.60 -7.35 3.28
N VAL A 104 0.54 -7.95 3.00
CA VAL A 104 1.54 -7.37 2.09
C VAL A 104 2.20 -8.48 1.28
N HIS A 105 2.36 -8.24 -0.01
CA HIS A 105 3.19 -9.09 -0.86
C HIS A 105 4.59 -8.47 -0.89
N SER A 106 5.48 -9.01 -0.09
CA SER A 106 6.81 -8.47 0.09
C SER A 106 7.81 -9.05 -0.91
N GLY A 107 8.71 -8.20 -1.41
CA GLY A 107 9.93 -8.70 -2.05
C GLY A 107 10.82 -9.40 -1.02
N ARG A 108 11.70 -10.28 -1.48
CA ARG A 108 12.56 -11.11 -0.60
C ARG A 108 13.34 -10.30 0.44
N ARG A 109 13.83 -9.11 0.04
CA ARG A 109 14.67 -8.27 0.90
C ARG A 109 13.89 -7.51 1.96
N ALA A 110 12.57 -7.40 1.78
CA ALA A 110 11.73 -6.61 2.68
C ALA A 110 11.00 -7.46 3.72
N VAL A 111 11.06 -8.79 3.66
CA VAL A 111 10.33 -9.68 4.58
C VAL A 111 10.68 -9.38 6.03
N ASP A 112 11.98 -9.34 6.36
CA ASP A 112 12.42 -9.07 7.73
C ASP A 112 11.95 -7.70 8.21
N PHE A 113 11.94 -6.71 7.33
CA PHE A 113 11.43 -5.38 7.63
C PHE A 113 9.98 -5.44 8.08
N TYR A 114 9.11 -6.13 7.32
CA TYR A 114 7.70 -6.25 7.69
C TYR A 114 7.52 -7.03 8.99
N LEU A 115 8.26 -8.10 9.19
CA LEU A 115 8.22 -8.85 10.45
C LEU A 115 8.61 -7.98 11.64
N CYS A 116 9.60 -7.10 11.48
CA CYS A 116 10.00 -6.16 12.53
C CYS A 116 8.95 -5.07 12.80
N ASN A 117 8.02 -4.85 11.88
CA ASN A 117 6.99 -3.81 11.99
C ASN A 117 5.60 -4.36 12.25
N GLY A 118 5.51 -5.51 12.91
CA GLY A 118 4.25 -6.05 13.39
C GLY A 118 3.57 -7.07 12.48
N PHE A 119 4.13 -7.34 11.32
CA PHE A 119 3.61 -8.39 10.44
C PHE A 119 4.09 -9.77 10.93
N SER A 120 3.32 -10.79 10.61
CA SER A 120 3.69 -12.18 10.90
C SER A 120 3.31 -13.08 9.73
N HIS A 121 4.00 -14.19 9.61
CA HIS A 121 3.57 -15.23 8.68
C HIS A 121 2.24 -15.81 9.16
N HIS A 122 1.34 -16.10 8.23
CA HIS A 122 0.03 -16.62 8.58
C HIS A 122 -0.23 -17.93 7.83
N ARG A 123 -0.50 -18.97 8.58
CA ARG A 123 -0.67 -20.32 8.01
C ARG A 123 -1.89 -20.49 7.11
N GLN A 124 -2.88 -19.62 7.26
CA GLN A 124 -4.13 -19.71 6.51
C GLN A 124 -4.17 -18.78 5.29
N ILE A 125 -3.09 -18.04 5.04
CA ILE A 125 -2.99 -17.20 3.86
C ILE A 125 -2.04 -17.87 2.88
N LEU A 126 -2.62 -18.39 1.78
CA LEU A 126 -1.88 -19.15 0.79
C LEU A 126 -1.88 -18.41 -0.54
N LEU A 127 -0.83 -18.57 -1.31
CA LEU A 127 -0.67 -17.98 -2.63
C LEU A 127 -0.73 -19.07 -3.70
N LEU A 128 -1.53 -18.83 -4.73
CA LEU A 128 -1.50 -19.62 -5.96
C LEU A 128 -1.08 -18.72 -7.11
N GLU A 129 0.04 -19.01 -7.72
CA GLU A 129 0.47 -18.28 -8.90
C GLU A 129 -0.32 -18.76 -10.12
N ALA A 130 -1.02 -17.83 -10.75
CA ALA A 130 -1.96 -18.18 -11.81
C ALA A 130 -1.49 -17.82 -13.21
N ALA A 131 -0.56 -16.87 -13.36
CA ALA A 131 -0.14 -16.40 -14.67
C ALA A 131 1.38 -16.25 -14.72
N ALA A 132 1.98 -16.69 -15.85
CA ALA A 132 3.41 -16.54 -16.10
C ALA A 132 3.78 -15.17 -16.65
N SER A 133 2.85 -14.48 -17.28
CA SER A 133 3.10 -13.18 -17.91
C SER A 133 2.01 -12.18 -17.56
N PRO A 134 2.37 -10.88 -17.36
CA PRO A 134 1.37 -9.86 -17.12
C PRO A 134 0.49 -9.67 -18.34
N ARG A 135 -0.73 -9.17 -18.10
CA ARG A 135 -1.62 -8.81 -19.20
C ARG A 135 -1.04 -7.64 -19.99
N PRO A 136 -1.27 -7.59 -21.31
CA PRO A 136 -0.92 -6.41 -22.09
C PRO A 136 -1.70 -5.20 -21.58
N ALA A 137 -1.03 -4.05 -21.63
CA ALA A 137 -1.60 -2.78 -21.15
C ALA A 137 -2.76 -2.34 -22.07
#